data_3fa12120e7fad68c0d0a9113fb95f806
#
_entry.id   3fa12120e7fad68c0d0a9113fb95f806
#
_cell.length_a   1.000
_cell.length_b   1.000
_cell.length_c   1.000
_cell.angle_alpha   90.00
_cell.angle_beta   90.00
_cell.angle_gamma   90.00
#
_symmetry.space_group_name_H-M   'P 1'
#
loop_
_entity.id
_entity.type
_entity.pdbx_description
1 polymer ?
#
loop_
_entity_poly.entity_id
_entity_poly.type
_entity_poly.pdbx_seq_one_letter_code
_entity_poly.pdbx_strand_id
1 'polypeptide(L)'
;MSTARYWLHWLLPPALLAVAIFAQFKGDWLVELGGAPVPFEDVVVERVVLDEQGIALKYRVDSPDPVTIAQVQVDGAYWRFTQQPEGPLSRGEAAWIRIPYMWVAGDAHHLTLVSSTGATFEHTIEVAQATPQPTPAKFGAWTWVGLYVGLFPVALGMLCYPALRRSGRGIIDFVLAVTLGLLAFLLVDTLLEALEQADQAAGLFQGPLLVLLGATAAFVGLRAVSGGGADGVSLAWRIALGIGLHNLGEGLAIGSAVAAGEIALGTFLVVGFTLHNVTEGIGIAAPLTESRLRLPTWVGLAALAGLPAVAGCWIGAYAFSPQFAALCLALGVGAILQVLIDVGLYLRGRTASAQGLTGQPLLAGGLLTGIAVMYTTALVFSG
;
A
#
# COMPACT_ATOMS: atom_id res chain seq x y z
N MET A 1 -24.07 26.73 34.88
CA MET A 1 -24.37 26.97 33.47
C MET A 1 -25.33 25.90 33.03
N SER A 2 -26.43 26.23 32.33
CA SER A 2 -27.32 25.20 31.76
C SER A 2 -26.57 24.41 30.67
N THR A 3 -26.86 23.12 30.57
CA THR A 3 -26.26 22.21 29.58
C THR A 3 -26.33 22.76 28.14
N ALA A 4 -27.42 23.48 27.83
CA ALA A 4 -27.62 24.15 26.54
C ALA A 4 -26.58 25.27 26.27
N ARG A 5 -26.22 26.07 27.26
CA ARG A 5 -25.19 27.11 27.12
C ARG A 5 -23.80 26.51 26.93
N TYR A 6 -23.52 25.40 27.59
CA TYR A 6 -22.25 24.67 27.40
C TYR A 6 -22.07 24.21 25.96
N TRP A 7 -23.06 23.52 25.38
CA TRP A 7 -23.02 23.07 24.00
C TRP A 7 -23.00 24.21 23.00
N LEU A 8 -23.66 25.33 23.28
CA LEU A 8 -23.65 26.51 22.43
C LEU A 8 -22.21 27.05 22.22
N HIS A 9 -21.41 27.10 23.28
CA HIS A 9 -20.04 27.60 23.20
C HIS A 9 -19.11 26.66 22.40
N TRP A 10 -19.41 25.36 22.34
CA TRP A 10 -18.67 24.41 21.55
C TRP A 10 -19.10 24.37 20.09
N LEU A 11 -20.36 24.55 19.79
CA LEU A 11 -20.91 24.44 18.44
C LEU A 11 -20.90 25.77 17.67
N LEU A 12 -20.98 26.91 18.39
CA LEU A 12 -21.03 28.22 17.75
C LEU A 12 -19.76 28.58 16.95
N PRO A 13 -18.52 28.38 17.47
CA PRO A 13 -17.31 28.70 16.70
C PRO A 13 -17.19 27.87 15.39
N PRO A 14 -17.34 26.52 15.39
CA PRO A 14 -17.27 25.76 14.15
C PRO A 14 -18.44 26.07 13.20
N ALA A 15 -19.62 26.40 13.71
CA ALA A 15 -20.75 26.83 12.89
C ALA A 15 -20.47 28.17 12.19
N LEU A 16 -19.94 29.16 12.93
CA LEU A 16 -19.54 30.46 12.35
C LEU A 16 -18.43 30.30 11.34
N LEU A 17 -17.43 29.42 11.60
CA LEU A 17 -16.37 29.09 10.65
C LEU A 17 -16.95 28.45 9.38
N ALA A 18 -17.86 27.49 9.52
CA ALA A 18 -18.52 26.85 8.38
C ALA A 18 -19.31 27.86 7.54
N VAL A 19 -20.03 28.79 8.18
CA VAL A 19 -20.74 29.88 7.48
C VAL A 19 -19.76 30.81 6.77
N ALA A 20 -18.65 31.18 7.41
CA ALA A 20 -17.63 32.03 6.80
C ALA A 20 -16.99 31.36 5.56
N ILE A 21 -16.63 30.08 5.68
CA ILE A 21 -16.10 29.28 4.57
C ILE A 21 -17.14 29.17 3.45
N PHE A 22 -18.40 28.86 3.77
CA PHE A 22 -19.47 28.77 2.79
C PHE A 22 -19.73 30.11 2.08
N ALA A 23 -19.70 31.23 2.82
CA ALA A 23 -19.81 32.56 2.22
C ALA A 23 -18.65 32.87 1.27
N GLN A 24 -17.45 32.42 1.59
CA GLN A 24 -16.27 32.56 0.73
C GLN A 24 -16.42 31.76 -0.58
N PHE A 25 -16.97 30.54 -0.54
CA PHE A 25 -17.22 29.74 -1.75
C PHE A 25 -18.35 30.30 -2.62
N LYS A 26 -19.26 31.10 -2.07
CA LYS A 26 -20.35 31.73 -2.83
C LYS A 26 -20.02 33.15 -3.32
N GLY A 27 -18.98 33.77 -2.79
CA GLY A 27 -18.61 35.14 -3.15
C GLY A 27 -17.43 35.17 -4.12
N ASP A 28 -17.62 35.78 -5.29
CA ASP A 28 -16.57 35.96 -6.32
C ASP A 28 -15.56 37.08 -5.97
N TRP A 29 -15.54 37.54 -4.71
CA TRP A 29 -14.74 38.71 -4.30
C TRP A 29 -13.22 38.51 -4.49
N LEU A 30 -12.70 37.25 -4.45
CA LEU A 30 -11.32 36.99 -4.78
C LEU A 30 -11.04 37.14 -6.27
N VAL A 31 -12.02 36.84 -7.13
CA VAL A 31 -11.94 37.07 -8.57
C VAL A 31 -11.95 38.56 -8.88
N GLU A 32 -12.72 39.34 -8.13
CA GLU A 32 -12.76 40.82 -8.25
C GLU A 32 -11.41 41.47 -7.84
N LEU A 33 -10.69 40.84 -6.88
CA LEU A 33 -9.37 41.35 -6.43
C LEU A 33 -8.22 40.89 -7.33
N GLY A 34 -8.26 39.67 -7.87
CA GLY A 34 -7.16 39.04 -8.57
C GLY A 34 -7.30 38.90 -10.09
N GLY A 35 -8.46 39.28 -10.65
CA GLY A 35 -8.81 38.99 -12.04
C GLY A 35 -9.36 37.56 -12.24
N ALA A 36 -9.86 37.29 -13.47
CA ALA A 36 -10.37 35.97 -13.78
C ALA A 36 -9.27 34.89 -13.64
N PRO A 37 -9.55 33.78 -12.96
CA PRO A 37 -8.58 32.70 -12.87
C PRO A 37 -8.23 32.18 -14.27
N VAL A 38 -6.96 31.94 -14.50
CA VAL A 38 -6.50 31.31 -15.73
C VAL A 38 -7.04 29.86 -15.70
N PRO A 39 -7.72 29.41 -16.77
CA PRO A 39 -8.19 28.03 -16.85
C PRO A 39 -7.00 27.07 -16.64
N PHE A 40 -7.13 26.18 -15.68
CA PHE A 40 -6.12 25.17 -15.40
C PHE A 40 -6.76 23.80 -15.59
N GLU A 41 -6.24 23.03 -16.53
CA GLU A 41 -6.66 21.68 -16.81
C GLU A 41 -5.58 20.70 -16.37
N ASP A 42 -5.99 19.66 -15.68
CA ASP A 42 -5.11 18.57 -15.25
C ASP A 42 -5.86 17.25 -15.24
N VAL A 43 -5.20 16.19 -15.71
CA VAL A 43 -5.71 14.83 -15.71
C VAL A 43 -4.62 13.85 -15.32
N VAL A 44 -5.00 12.86 -14.52
CA VAL A 44 -4.11 11.79 -14.08
C VAL A 44 -4.56 10.48 -14.71
N VAL A 45 -3.62 9.77 -15.35
CA VAL A 45 -3.86 8.43 -15.87
C VAL A 45 -3.77 7.44 -14.71
N GLU A 46 -4.88 6.77 -14.41
CA GLU A 46 -4.96 5.80 -13.30
C GLU A 46 -4.64 4.37 -13.73
N ARG A 47 -4.91 4.03 -14.99
CA ARG A 47 -4.72 2.65 -15.47
C ARG A 47 -4.70 2.59 -17.00
N VAL A 48 -3.84 1.71 -17.51
CA VAL A 48 -3.82 1.32 -18.92
C VAL A 48 -4.12 -0.17 -19.04
N VAL A 49 -4.89 -0.54 -20.05
CA VAL A 49 -5.23 -1.92 -20.40
C VAL A 49 -4.94 -2.12 -21.89
N LEU A 50 -4.13 -3.11 -22.20
CA LEU A 50 -3.81 -3.52 -23.55
C LEU A 50 -4.51 -4.85 -23.86
N ASP A 51 -5.37 -4.82 -24.88
CA ASP A 51 -6.10 -6.02 -25.32
C ASP A 51 -6.12 -6.12 -26.84
N GLU A 52 -6.80 -7.14 -27.39
CA GLU A 52 -6.95 -7.33 -28.85
C GLU A 52 -7.73 -6.19 -29.53
N GLN A 53 -8.47 -5.38 -28.77
CA GLN A 53 -9.25 -4.24 -29.29
C GLN A 53 -8.41 -2.95 -29.32
N GLY A 54 -7.22 -2.97 -28.73
CA GLY A 54 -6.29 -1.86 -28.70
C GLY A 54 -5.87 -1.43 -27.29
N ILE A 55 -5.78 -0.11 -27.11
CA ILE A 55 -5.38 0.52 -25.84
C ILE A 55 -6.62 1.09 -25.16
N ALA A 56 -6.89 0.69 -23.93
CA ALA A 56 -7.87 1.33 -23.06
C ALA A 56 -7.15 2.04 -21.90
N LEU A 57 -7.48 3.30 -21.70
CA LEU A 57 -6.85 4.17 -20.73
C LEU A 57 -7.92 4.75 -19.80
N LYS A 58 -7.74 4.60 -18.51
CA LYS A 58 -8.58 5.26 -17.50
C LYS A 58 -7.88 6.51 -16.99
N TYR A 59 -8.54 7.65 -17.10
CA TYR A 59 -8.04 8.90 -16.57
C TYR A 59 -9.05 9.54 -15.62
N ARG A 60 -8.56 10.42 -14.74
CA ARG A 60 -9.36 11.21 -13.80
C ARG A 60 -9.00 12.68 -13.93
N VAL A 61 -10.03 13.54 -13.87
CA VAL A 61 -9.84 15.00 -13.85
C VAL A 61 -9.46 15.45 -12.45
N ASP A 62 -8.35 16.18 -12.34
CA ASP A 62 -7.86 16.75 -11.07
C ASP A 62 -7.97 18.28 -11.01
N SER A 63 -8.19 18.92 -12.15
CA SER A 63 -8.38 20.36 -12.25
C SER A 63 -9.72 20.86 -11.70
N PRO A 64 -9.79 22.14 -11.25
CA PRO A 64 -11.07 22.76 -10.88
C PRO A 64 -12.05 22.87 -12.02
N ASP A 65 -11.54 23.13 -13.22
CA ASP A 65 -12.34 23.29 -14.43
C ASP A 65 -12.67 21.94 -15.08
N PRO A 66 -13.84 21.77 -15.69
CA PRO A 66 -14.17 20.54 -16.41
C PRO A 66 -13.27 20.36 -17.64
N VAL A 67 -12.81 19.14 -17.87
CA VAL A 67 -11.94 18.79 -19.01
C VAL A 67 -12.73 17.99 -20.05
N THR A 68 -12.51 18.36 -21.32
CA THR A 68 -13.01 17.60 -22.47
C THR A 68 -11.82 17.15 -23.30
N ILE A 69 -11.62 15.85 -23.45
CA ILE A 69 -10.59 15.34 -24.36
C ILE A 69 -11.12 15.43 -25.80
N ALA A 70 -10.42 16.22 -26.61
CA ALA A 70 -10.78 16.48 -28.00
C ALA A 70 -10.03 15.56 -28.96
N GLN A 71 -8.78 15.18 -28.63
CA GLN A 71 -7.92 14.40 -29.49
C GLN A 71 -7.05 13.44 -28.66
N VAL A 72 -6.67 12.32 -29.28
CA VAL A 72 -5.74 11.38 -28.72
C VAL A 72 -4.66 11.05 -29.76
N GLN A 73 -3.41 11.05 -29.33
CA GLN A 73 -2.29 10.64 -30.15
C GLN A 73 -1.65 9.38 -29.55
N VAL A 74 -1.18 8.51 -30.42
CA VAL A 74 -0.31 7.38 -30.10
C VAL A 74 0.94 7.52 -30.98
N ASP A 75 2.09 7.61 -30.38
CA ASP A 75 3.39 7.79 -31.06
C ASP A 75 3.40 8.98 -32.04
N GLY A 76 2.76 10.10 -31.61
CA GLY A 76 2.63 11.32 -32.40
C GLY A 76 1.57 11.30 -33.51
N ALA A 77 0.89 10.21 -33.73
CA ALA A 77 -0.18 10.08 -34.71
C ALA A 77 -1.57 10.18 -34.07
N TYR A 78 -2.47 10.92 -34.73
CA TYR A 78 -3.87 11.05 -34.26
C TYR A 78 -4.67 9.78 -34.52
N TRP A 79 -5.39 9.34 -33.48
CA TRP A 79 -6.23 8.16 -33.51
C TRP A 79 -7.66 8.49 -33.11
N ARG A 80 -8.61 7.77 -33.71
CA ARG A 80 -9.99 7.78 -33.24
C ARG A 80 -10.07 7.13 -31.88
N PHE A 81 -10.91 7.67 -31.03
CA PHE A 81 -11.16 7.12 -29.70
C PHE A 81 -12.64 7.17 -29.34
N THR A 82 -13.02 6.42 -28.35
CA THR A 82 -14.32 6.53 -27.69
C THR A 82 -14.07 6.79 -26.21
N GLN A 83 -14.90 7.65 -25.62
CA GLN A 83 -14.83 7.98 -24.19
C GLN A 83 -16.10 7.50 -23.48
N GLN A 84 -15.97 6.96 -22.30
CA GLN A 84 -17.08 6.52 -21.45
C GLN A 84 -16.83 6.90 -19.97
N PRO A 85 -17.70 7.76 -19.34
CA PRO A 85 -18.83 8.46 -19.93
C PRO A 85 -18.43 9.49 -20.98
N GLU A 86 -19.34 9.80 -21.92
CA GLU A 86 -19.14 10.83 -22.94
C GLU A 86 -19.27 12.24 -22.36
N GLY A 87 -18.61 13.21 -22.98
CA GLY A 87 -18.71 14.63 -22.65
C GLY A 87 -17.63 15.13 -21.68
N PRO A 88 -17.78 16.38 -21.20
CA PRO A 88 -16.85 16.98 -20.25
C PRO A 88 -16.94 16.28 -18.90
N LEU A 89 -15.80 16.14 -18.25
CA LEU A 89 -15.68 15.56 -16.90
C LEU A 89 -15.32 16.65 -15.90
N SER A 90 -16.03 16.67 -14.80
CA SER A 90 -15.74 17.55 -13.66
C SER A 90 -14.64 16.98 -12.77
N ARG A 91 -14.10 17.82 -11.87
CA ARG A 91 -13.09 17.40 -10.91
C ARG A 91 -13.49 16.14 -10.14
N GLY A 92 -12.61 15.17 -10.12
CA GLY A 92 -12.80 13.89 -9.43
C GLY A 92 -13.55 12.85 -10.25
N GLU A 93 -14.16 13.20 -11.37
CA GLU A 93 -14.74 12.24 -12.28
C GLU A 93 -13.67 11.52 -13.11
N ALA A 94 -13.94 10.28 -13.49
CA ALA A 94 -13.04 9.47 -14.29
C ALA A 94 -13.77 8.87 -15.49
N ALA A 95 -13.04 8.74 -16.59
CA ALA A 95 -13.55 8.07 -17.80
C ALA A 95 -12.55 7.06 -18.35
N TRP A 96 -13.06 6.14 -19.13
CA TRP A 96 -12.28 5.29 -20.00
C TRP A 96 -12.20 5.87 -21.40
N ILE A 97 -10.99 5.96 -21.95
CA ILE A 97 -10.74 6.20 -23.37
C ILE A 97 -10.34 4.86 -23.99
N ARG A 98 -10.93 4.51 -25.11
CA ARG A 98 -10.56 3.33 -25.87
C ARG A 98 -10.09 3.75 -27.26
N ILE A 99 -8.88 3.32 -27.60
CA ILE A 99 -8.16 3.64 -28.84
C ILE A 99 -7.98 2.35 -29.60
N PRO A 100 -8.54 2.19 -30.82
CA PRO A 100 -8.39 0.97 -31.63
C PRO A 100 -7.01 0.95 -32.31
N TYR A 101 -5.96 0.92 -31.50
CA TYR A 101 -4.56 0.92 -31.93
C TYR A 101 -4.00 -0.49 -31.87
N MET A 102 -3.38 -0.94 -32.95
CA MET A 102 -2.70 -2.25 -32.99
C MET A 102 -1.30 -2.11 -32.40
N TRP A 103 -1.21 -2.28 -31.09
CA TRP A 103 0.07 -2.24 -30.39
C TRP A 103 0.89 -3.53 -30.65
N VAL A 104 2.22 -3.41 -30.58
CA VAL A 104 3.15 -4.52 -30.75
C VAL A 104 3.76 -4.90 -29.40
N ALA A 105 3.76 -6.20 -29.10
CA ALA A 105 4.31 -6.69 -27.83
C ALA A 105 5.82 -6.38 -27.72
N GLY A 106 6.20 -5.78 -26.60
CA GLY A 106 7.58 -5.40 -26.31
C GLY A 106 7.95 -3.97 -26.72
N ASP A 107 7.11 -3.28 -27.52
CA ASP A 107 7.37 -1.90 -27.91
C ASP A 107 6.95 -0.90 -26.82
N ALA A 108 7.60 0.25 -26.77
CA ALA A 108 7.15 1.39 -25.99
C ALA A 108 6.16 2.22 -26.81
N HIS A 109 5.12 2.78 -26.15
CA HIS A 109 4.16 3.66 -26.79
C HIS A 109 3.96 4.94 -25.98
N HIS A 110 3.94 6.07 -26.67
CA HIS A 110 3.69 7.39 -26.10
C HIS A 110 2.25 7.83 -26.39
N LEU A 111 1.46 7.97 -25.35
CA LEU A 111 0.08 8.45 -25.42
C LEU A 111 0.04 9.94 -25.08
N THR A 112 -0.64 10.73 -25.90
CA THR A 112 -0.92 12.14 -25.63
C THR A 112 -2.41 12.40 -25.72
N LEU A 113 -3.00 12.80 -24.59
CA LEU A 113 -4.37 13.30 -24.55
C LEU A 113 -4.35 14.81 -24.79
N VAL A 114 -5.16 15.30 -25.70
CA VAL A 114 -5.27 16.74 -25.99
C VAL A 114 -6.66 17.21 -25.64
N SER A 115 -6.76 18.20 -24.76
CA SER A 115 -8.06 18.78 -24.37
C SER A 115 -8.62 19.71 -25.43
N SER A 116 -9.87 20.11 -25.27
CA SER A 116 -10.52 21.09 -26.14
C SER A 116 -9.89 22.49 -26.07
N THR A 117 -9.18 22.82 -25.02
CA THR A 117 -8.43 24.09 -24.87
C THR A 117 -7.01 24.01 -25.44
N GLY A 118 -6.55 22.81 -25.81
CA GLY A 118 -5.21 22.55 -26.33
C GLY A 118 -4.19 22.12 -25.28
N ALA A 119 -4.59 21.90 -24.01
CA ALA A 119 -3.70 21.31 -23.00
C ALA A 119 -3.39 19.86 -23.38
N THR A 120 -2.15 19.43 -23.12
CA THR A 120 -1.65 18.09 -23.44
C THR A 120 -1.25 17.35 -22.19
N PHE A 121 -1.65 16.06 -22.10
CA PHE A 121 -1.33 15.16 -21.00
C PHE A 121 -0.68 13.91 -21.58
N GLU A 122 0.55 13.66 -21.15
CA GLU A 122 1.37 12.59 -21.69
C GLU A 122 1.40 11.37 -20.75
N HIS A 123 1.41 10.19 -21.31
CA HIS A 123 1.61 8.94 -20.60
C HIS A 123 2.40 7.96 -21.46
N THR A 124 3.42 7.34 -20.89
CA THR A 124 4.26 6.36 -21.60
C THR A 124 3.95 4.95 -21.14
N ILE A 125 3.76 4.06 -22.08
CA ILE A 125 3.73 2.62 -21.88
C ILE A 125 5.14 2.12 -22.22
N GLU A 126 5.94 1.82 -21.19
CA GLU A 126 7.34 1.44 -21.36
C GLU A 126 7.50 0.13 -22.14
N VAL A 127 6.65 -0.84 -21.85
CA VAL A 127 6.65 -2.15 -22.51
C VAL A 127 5.20 -2.57 -22.75
N ALA A 128 4.78 -2.57 -24.02
CA ALA A 128 3.44 -3.03 -24.38
C ALA A 128 3.30 -4.54 -24.18
N GLN A 129 2.40 -4.92 -23.28
CA GLN A 129 2.08 -6.31 -23.02
C GLN A 129 0.58 -6.48 -22.77
N ALA A 130 0.00 -7.58 -23.26
CA ALA A 130 -1.41 -7.85 -23.06
C ALA A 130 -1.75 -7.91 -21.57
N THR A 131 -2.65 -7.02 -21.13
CA THR A 131 -3.11 -7.00 -19.75
C THR A 131 -3.88 -8.28 -19.43
N PRO A 132 -3.57 -8.96 -18.31
CA PRO A 132 -4.26 -10.17 -17.91
C PRO A 132 -5.77 -9.96 -17.76
N GLN A 133 -6.58 -10.69 -18.53
CA GLN A 133 -8.03 -10.64 -18.40
C GLN A 133 -8.51 -11.50 -17.23
N PRO A 134 -9.55 -11.09 -16.47
CA PRO A 134 -10.07 -11.84 -15.33
C PRO A 134 -10.79 -13.11 -15.81
N THR A 135 -10.11 -14.24 -15.80
CA THR A 135 -10.66 -15.56 -16.06
C THR A 135 -10.52 -16.46 -14.83
N PRO A 136 -11.35 -17.49 -14.63
CA PRO A 136 -11.20 -18.40 -13.50
C PRO A 136 -9.81 -19.03 -13.40
N ALA A 137 -9.20 -19.38 -14.54
CA ALA A 137 -7.84 -19.92 -14.59
C ALA A 137 -6.80 -18.91 -14.10
N LYS A 138 -6.93 -17.64 -14.51
CA LYS A 138 -6.03 -16.56 -14.08
C LYS A 138 -6.23 -16.19 -12.61
N PHE A 139 -7.47 -16.19 -12.11
CA PHE A 139 -7.72 -16.05 -10.68
C PHE A 139 -7.05 -17.18 -9.88
N GLY A 140 -7.12 -18.43 -10.38
CA GLY A 140 -6.41 -19.55 -9.79
C GLY A 140 -4.89 -19.37 -9.79
N ALA A 141 -4.32 -18.89 -10.90
CA ALA A 141 -2.89 -18.59 -10.99
C ALA A 141 -2.45 -17.51 -9.99
N TRP A 142 -3.17 -16.40 -9.90
CA TRP A 142 -2.90 -15.35 -8.91
C TRP A 142 -3.08 -15.82 -7.46
N THR A 143 -4.07 -16.68 -7.21
CA THR A 143 -4.20 -17.34 -5.89
C THR A 143 -2.94 -18.11 -5.57
N TRP A 144 -2.42 -18.88 -6.54
CA TRP A 144 -1.22 -19.66 -6.34
C TRP A 144 0.02 -18.79 -6.09
N VAL A 145 0.19 -17.68 -6.83
CA VAL A 145 1.27 -16.72 -6.59
C VAL A 145 1.17 -16.14 -5.17
N GLY A 146 -0.01 -15.66 -4.75
CA GLY A 146 -0.20 -15.10 -3.42
C GLY A 146 0.01 -16.12 -2.29
N LEU A 147 -0.37 -17.39 -2.49
CA LEU A 147 -0.06 -18.46 -1.54
C LEU A 147 1.44 -18.76 -1.48
N TYR A 148 2.10 -18.77 -2.64
CA TYR A 148 3.53 -19.03 -2.76
C TYR A 148 4.37 -17.95 -2.09
N VAL A 149 3.99 -16.68 -2.24
CA VAL A 149 4.70 -15.55 -1.65
C VAL A 149 4.34 -15.36 -0.17
N GLY A 150 3.05 -15.39 0.17
CA GLY A 150 2.57 -15.06 1.51
C GLY A 150 2.51 -16.29 2.43
N LEU A 151 1.61 -17.23 2.15
CA LEU A 151 1.26 -18.29 3.10
C LEU A 151 2.39 -19.30 3.32
N PHE A 152 2.98 -19.82 2.24
CA PHE A 152 3.97 -20.90 2.36
C PHE A 152 5.25 -20.47 3.06
N PRO A 153 5.88 -19.33 2.75
CA PRO A 153 7.10 -18.93 3.43
C PRO A 153 6.86 -18.54 4.89
N VAL A 154 5.77 -17.87 5.22
CA VAL A 154 5.39 -17.61 6.62
C VAL A 154 5.18 -18.91 7.37
N ALA A 155 4.43 -19.86 6.82
CA ALA A 155 4.22 -21.16 7.41
C ALA A 155 5.56 -21.92 7.60
N LEU A 156 6.44 -21.86 6.62
CA LEU A 156 7.79 -22.46 6.69
C LEU A 156 8.62 -21.83 7.83
N GLY A 157 8.63 -20.51 7.94
CA GLY A 157 9.28 -19.80 9.04
C GLY A 157 8.74 -20.20 10.41
N MET A 158 7.43 -20.34 10.54
CA MET A 158 6.78 -20.79 11.77
C MET A 158 7.13 -22.23 12.14
N LEU A 159 7.55 -23.10 11.19
CA LEU A 159 8.06 -24.45 11.50
C LEU A 159 9.34 -24.43 12.33
N CYS A 160 10.04 -23.30 12.45
CA CYS A 160 11.16 -23.13 13.38
C CYS A 160 10.73 -23.14 14.86
N TYR A 161 9.44 -23.04 15.19
CA TYR A 161 8.91 -23.04 16.56
C TYR A 161 9.45 -24.15 17.47
N PRO A 162 9.53 -25.45 17.08
CA PRO A 162 10.07 -26.48 17.95
C PRO A 162 11.55 -26.29 18.30
N ALA A 163 12.34 -25.72 17.38
CA ALA A 163 13.76 -25.38 17.60
C ALA A 163 13.86 -24.18 18.54
N LEU A 164 13.11 -23.11 18.28
CA LEU A 164 13.07 -21.91 19.13
C LEU A 164 12.64 -22.27 20.56
N ARG A 165 11.66 -23.13 20.73
CA ARG A 165 11.18 -23.56 22.06
C ARG A 165 12.22 -24.32 22.88
N ARG A 166 13.20 -24.99 22.22
CA ARG A 166 14.29 -25.68 22.86
C ARG A 166 15.51 -24.77 23.13
N SER A 167 15.48 -23.57 22.54
CA SER A 167 16.56 -22.60 22.65
C SER A 167 16.54 -21.86 23.99
N GLY A 168 17.70 -21.40 24.40
CA GLY A 168 17.83 -20.56 25.60
C GLY A 168 17.23 -19.18 25.43
N ARG A 169 16.91 -18.49 26.52
CA ARG A 169 16.32 -17.14 26.54
C ARG A 169 17.08 -16.16 25.66
N GLY A 170 18.41 -16.16 25.68
CA GLY A 170 19.23 -15.24 24.88
C GLY A 170 19.02 -15.40 23.37
N ILE A 171 18.81 -16.63 22.87
CA ILE A 171 18.53 -16.88 21.44
C ILE A 171 17.15 -16.34 21.09
N ILE A 172 16.16 -16.54 21.96
CA ILE A 172 14.79 -16.02 21.74
C ILE A 172 14.79 -14.50 21.72
N ASP A 173 15.50 -13.88 22.67
CA ASP A 173 15.61 -12.42 22.75
C ASP A 173 16.37 -11.85 21.54
N PHE A 174 17.41 -12.55 21.06
CA PHE A 174 18.09 -12.22 19.81
C PHE A 174 17.15 -12.29 18.59
N VAL A 175 16.37 -13.38 18.44
CA VAL A 175 15.40 -13.53 17.33
C VAL A 175 14.33 -12.47 17.38
N LEU A 176 13.81 -12.11 18.56
CA LEU A 176 12.87 -11.00 18.73
C LEU A 176 13.51 -9.65 18.35
N ALA A 177 14.80 -9.44 18.66
CA ALA A 177 15.52 -8.25 18.24
C ALA A 177 15.76 -8.23 16.72
N VAL A 178 16.03 -9.38 16.08
CA VAL A 178 16.07 -9.52 14.63
C VAL A 178 14.70 -9.14 14.03
N THR A 179 13.61 -9.69 14.58
CA THR A 179 12.24 -9.34 14.14
C THR A 179 11.98 -7.83 14.25
N LEU A 180 12.44 -7.20 15.32
CA LEU A 180 12.32 -5.74 15.50
C LEU A 180 13.09 -4.98 14.41
N GLY A 181 14.28 -5.45 14.03
CA GLY A 181 15.08 -4.88 12.94
C GLY A 181 14.41 -5.03 11.56
N LEU A 182 13.86 -6.22 11.29
CA LEU A 182 13.08 -6.49 10.07
C LEU A 182 11.89 -5.54 9.97
N LEU A 183 11.08 -5.45 11.02
CA LEU A 183 9.89 -4.57 11.06
C LEU A 183 10.25 -3.09 10.95
N ALA A 184 11.39 -2.67 11.51
CA ALA A 184 11.85 -1.28 11.39
C ALA A 184 12.23 -0.93 9.94
N PHE A 185 12.87 -1.85 9.22
CA PHE A 185 13.16 -1.69 7.80
C PHE A 185 11.87 -1.66 6.99
N LEU A 186 10.99 -2.65 7.18
CA LEU A 186 9.70 -2.74 6.48
C LEU A 186 8.83 -1.49 6.69
N LEU A 187 8.86 -0.90 7.89
CA LEU A 187 8.12 0.33 8.17
C LEU A 187 8.54 1.47 7.25
N VAL A 188 9.85 1.64 7.07
CA VAL A 188 10.40 2.70 6.20
C VAL A 188 10.12 2.39 4.74
N ASP A 189 10.39 1.18 4.31
CA ASP A 189 10.20 0.71 2.94
C ASP A 189 8.73 0.84 2.49
N THR A 190 7.80 0.28 3.26
CA THR A 190 6.35 0.39 2.98
C THR A 190 5.86 1.84 3.01
N LEU A 191 6.43 2.69 3.88
CA LEU A 191 6.06 4.12 3.92
C LEU A 191 6.52 4.83 2.64
N LEU A 192 7.73 4.58 2.18
CA LEU A 192 8.25 5.19 0.95
C LEU A 192 7.41 4.75 -0.27
N GLU A 193 7.09 3.47 -0.36
CA GLU A 193 6.22 2.94 -1.42
C GLU A 193 4.80 3.53 -1.34
N ALA A 194 4.22 3.66 -0.14
CA ALA A 194 2.92 4.29 0.05
C ALA A 194 2.91 5.74 -0.44
N LEU A 195 3.99 6.50 -0.18
CA LEU A 195 4.13 7.88 -0.64
C LEU A 195 4.32 7.95 -2.16
N GLU A 196 5.08 7.03 -2.75
CA GLU A 196 5.27 6.94 -4.21
C GLU A 196 3.93 6.66 -4.93
N GLN A 197 3.13 5.71 -4.42
CA GLN A 197 1.79 5.47 -4.94
C GLN A 197 0.86 6.67 -4.73
N ALA A 198 1.03 7.38 -3.64
CA ALA A 198 0.27 8.59 -3.33
C ALA A 198 0.58 9.75 -4.28
N ASP A 199 1.83 9.87 -4.73
CA ASP A 199 2.26 10.89 -5.68
C ASP A 199 1.72 10.62 -7.10
N GLN A 200 1.44 9.36 -7.44
CA GLN A 200 0.79 8.96 -8.69
C GLN A 200 -0.75 9.13 -8.65
N ALA A 201 -1.33 9.36 -7.49
CA ALA A 201 -2.76 9.58 -7.34
C ALA A 201 -3.13 11.03 -7.67
N ALA A 202 -4.37 11.25 -8.14
CA ALA A 202 -4.87 12.60 -8.37
C ALA A 202 -4.76 13.45 -7.09
N GLY A 203 -4.33 14.71 -7.22
CA GLY A 203 -4.06 15.62 -6.11
C GLY A 203 -5.28 15.91 -5.23
N LEU A 204 -6.51 15.69 -5.77
CA LEU A 204 -7.74 15.77 -4.99
C LEU A 204 -7.76 14.80 -3.78
N PHE A 205 -7.03 13.67 -3.85
CA PHE A 205 -6.90 12.72 -2.75
C PHE A 205 -5.92 13.15 -1.67
N GLN A 206 -5.17 14.24 -1.91
CA GLN A 206 -4.17 14.74 -0.96
C GLN A 206 -3.23 13.62 -0.51
N GLY A 207 -2.55 12.98 -1.47
CA GLY A 207 -1.81 11.73 -1.30
C GLY A 207 -1.07 11.56 0.03
N PRO A 208 -0.15 12.48 0.44
CA PRO A 208 0.55 12.36 1.73
C PRO A 208 -0.39 12.38 2.96
N LEU A 209 -1.50 13.13 2.89
CA LEU A 209 -2.51 13.15 3.96
C LEU A 209 -3.33 11.86 3.99
N LEU A 210 -3.61 11.27 2.83
CA LEU A 210 -4.26 9.96 2.73
C LEU A 210 -3.40 8.88 3.38
N VAL A 211 -2.09 8.89 3.14
CA VAL A 211 -1.12 7.96 3.78
C VAL A 211 -1.09 8.18 5.29
N LEU A 212 -0.99 9.43 5.75
CA LEU A 212 -1.01 9.76 7.17
C LEU A 212 -2.30 9.29 7.84
N LEU A 213 -3.45 9.54 7.21
CA LEU A 213 -4.76 9.16 7.72
C LEU A 213 -4.90 7.64 7.82
N GLY A 214 -4.54 6.91 6.74
CA GLY A 214 -4.60 5.44 6.69
C GLY A 214 -3.69 4.80 7.75
N ALA A 215 -2.44 5.26 7.85
CA ALA A 215 -1.49 4.78 8.84
C ALA A 215 -1.96 5.05 10.28
N THR A 216 -2.46 6.27 10.55
CA THR A 216 -3.00 6.63 11.86
C THR A 216 -4.24 5.80 12.21
N ALA A 217 -5.14 5.62 11.26
CA ALA A 217 -6.36 4.84 11.46
C ALA A 217 -6.05 3.37 11.78
N ALA A 218 -5.13 2.75 11.04
CA ALA A 218 -4.68 1.38 11.31
C ALA A 218 -3.98 1.27 12.67
N PHE A 219 -3.05 2.17 12.96
CA PHE A 219 -2.34 2.19 14.25
C PHE A 219 -3.28 2.32 15.44
N VAL A 220 -4.18 3.32 15.42
CA VAL A 220 -5.13 3.57 16.50
C VAL A 220 -6.17 2.46 16.59
N GLY A 221 -6.70 2.00 15.45
CA GLY A 221 -7.68 0.92 15.38
C GLY A 221 -7.14 -0.39 15.95
N LEU A 222 -5.94 -0.80 15.54
CA LEU A 222 -5.29 -2.00 16.08
C LEU A 222 -4.99 -1.88 17.57
N ARG A 223 -4.52 -0.70 18.01
CA ARG A 223 -4.28 -0.46 19.43
C ARG A 223 -5.55 -0.52 20.27
N ALA A 224 -6.66 -0.02 19.76
CA ALA A 224 -7.96 -0.06 20.45
C ALA A 224 -8.49 -1.51 20.58
N VAL A 225 -8.29 -2.34 19.55
CA VAL A 225 -8.77 -3.75 19.55
C VAL A 225 -7.83 -4.66 20.33
N SER A 226 -6.53 -4.33 20.40
CA SER A 226 -5.49 -5.20 20.98
C SER A 226 -5.56 -5.41 22.50
N GLY A 227 -6.43 -4.70 23.24
CA GLY A 227 -6.75 -4.97 24.64
C GLY A 227 -5.58 -5.06 25.64
N GLY A 228 -4.34 -4.73 25.26
CA GLY A 228 -3.18 -4.67 26.15
C GLY A 228 -2.68 -6.02 26.69
N GLY A 229 -3.05 -7.15 26.11
CA GLY A 229 -2.53 -8.47 26.48
C GLY A 229 -1.01 -8.52 26.34
N ALA A 230 -0.32 -8.75 27.47
CA ALA A 230 1.15 -8.81 27.54
C ALA A 230 1.73 -10.21 27.29
N ASP A 231 0.88 -11.20 26.97
CA ASP A 231 1.29 -12.57 26.73
C ASP A 231 1.80 -12.81 25.31
N GLY A 232 2.68 -13.80 25.13
CA GLY A 232 3.29 -14.10 23.84
C GLY A 232 2.31 -14.52 22.76
N VAL A 233 1.17 -15.12 23.12
CA VAL A 233 0.13 -15.54 22.14
C VAL A 233 -0.57 -14.32 21.57
N SER A 234 -0.98 -13.38 22.42
CA SER A 234 -1.59 -12.11 21.98
C SER A 234 -0.63 -11.31 21.09
N LEU A 235 0.66 -11.29 21.46
CA LEU A 235 1.69 -10.65 20.64
C LEU A 235 1.83 -11.31 19.28
N ALA A 236 1.85 -12.65 19.20
CA ALA A 236 1.92 -13.38 17.93
C ALA A 236 0.75 -13.06 16.99
N TRP A 237 -0.48 -12.95 17.53
CA TRP A 237 -1.64 -12.56 16.73
C TRP A 237 -1.52 -11.12 16.19
N ARG A 238 -0.98 -10.19 16.98
CA ARG A 238 -0.74 -8.82 16.52
C ARG A 238 0.34 -8.75 15.45
N ILE A 239 1.44 -9.50 15.64
CA ILE A 239 2.49 -9.63 14.63
C ILE A 239 1.91 -10.21 13.33
N ALA A 240 1.16 -11.31 13.41
CA ALA A 240 0.54 -11.93 12.23
C ALA A 240 -0.44 -11.00 11.52
N LEU A 241 -1.21 -10.18 12.24
CA LEU A 241 -2.11 -9.19 11.63
C LEU A 241 -1.35 -8.06 10.95
N GLY A 242 -0.30 -7.52 11.59
CA GLY A 242 0.53 -6.48 11.01
C GLY A 242 1.23 -6.95 9.74
N ILE A 243 1.83 -8.14 9.78
CA ILE A 243 2.44 -8.81 8.63
C ILE A 243 1.39 -9.06 7.53
N GLY A 244 0.19 -9.50 7.88
CA GLY A 244 -0.87 -9.74 6.90
C GLY A 244 -1.29 -8.48 6.14
N LEU A 245 -1.38 -7.33 6.82
CA LEU A 245 -1.67 -6.06 6.17
C LEU A 245 -0.51 -5.59 5.28
N HIS A 246 0.73 -5.86 5.67
CA HIS A 246 1.91 -5.62 4.83
C HIS A 246 1.90 -6.53 3.59
N ASN A 247 1.68 -7.82 3.76
CA ASN A 247 1.64 -8.81 2.67
C ASN A 247 0.49 -8.55 1.67
N LEU A 248 -0.58 -7.86 2.09
CA LEU A 248 -1.58 -7.34 1.15
C LEU A 248 -0.95 -6.35 0.16
N GLY A 249 -0.08 -5.45 0.65
CA GLY A 249 0.68 -4.50 -0.18
C GLY A 249 1.64 -5.22 -1.13
N GLU A 250 2.39 -6.20 -0.65
CA GLU A 250 3.30 -7.00 -1.47
C GLU A 250 2.59 -7.72 -2.62
N GLY A 251 1.48 -8.38 -2.31
CA GLY A 251 0.65 -9.02 -3.32
C GLY A 251 0.13 -8.02 -4.36
N LEU A 252 -0.27 -6.83 -3.90
CA LEU A 252 -0.72 -5.75 -4.77
C LEU A 252 0.40 -5.27 -5.70
N ALA A 253 1.62 -5.08 -5.19
CA ALA A 253 2.79 -4.69 -5.98
C ALA A 253 3.12 -5.74 -7.05
N ILE A 254 3.13 -7.04 -6.72
CA ILE A 254 3.33 -8.11 -7.70
C ILE A 254 2.24 -8.08 -8.78
N GLY A 255 0.98 -8.00 -8.36
CA GLY A 255 -0.16 -8.01 -9.29
C GLY A 255 -0.14 -6.83 -10.24
N SER A 256 0.16 -5.62 -9.75
CA SER A 256 0.22 -4.39 -10.56
C SER A 256 1.41 -4.39 -11.52
N ALA A 257 2.61 -4.78 -11.07
CA ALA A 257 3.80 -4.87 -11.93
C ALA A 257 3.56 -5.80 -13.13
N VAL A 258 3.05 -7.00 -12.89
CA VAL A 258 2.74 -7.93 -13.98
C VAL A 258 1.61 -7.42 -14.88
N ALA A 259 0.59 -6.75 -14.31
CA ALA A 259 -0.50 -6.17 -15.09
C ALA A 259 -0.04 -4.97 -15.95
N ALA A 260 0.99 -4.24 -15.50
CA ALA A 260 1.65 -3.19 -16.27
C ALA A 260 2.61 -3.72 -17.36
N GLY A 261 2.85 -5.03 -17.41
CA GLY A 261 3.79 -5.63 -18.36
C GLY A 261 5.22 -5.80 -17.83
N GLU A 262 5.48 -5.38 -16.60
CA GLU A 262 6.79 -5.45 -15.95
C GLU A 262 7.06 -6.84 -15.33
N ILE A 263 7.09 -7.87 -16.19
CA ILE A 263 7.25 -9.28 -15.76
C ILE A 263 8.56 -9.50 -14.98
N ALA A 264 9.64 -8.85 -15.39
CA ALA A 264 10.93 -8.96 -14.70
C ALA A 264 10.80 -8.44 -13.27
N LEU A 265 10.26 -7.23 -13.09
CA LEU A 265 9.99 -6.65 -11.77
C LEU A 265 9.09 -7.57 -10.94
N GLY A 266 7.95 -8.00 -11.50
CA GLY A 266 7.05 -8.93 -10.82
C GLY A 266 7.74 -10.22 -10.36
N THR A 267 8.65 -10.77 -11.17
CA THR A 267 9.44 -11.96 -10.81
C THR A 267 10.42 -11.66 -9.67
N PHE A 268 11.11 -10.53 -9.70
CA PHE A 268 12.00 -10.11 -8.61
C PHE A 268 11.25 -9.92 -7.30
N LEU A 269 10.08 -9.28 -7.36
CA LEU A 269 9.21 -9.10 -6.17
C LEU A 269 8.78 -10.45 -5.59
N VAL A 270 8.38 -11.41 -6.43
CA VAL A 270 8.00 -12.77 -5.98
C VAL A 270 9.15 -13.44 -5.22
N VAL A 271 10.37 -13.39 -5.75
CA VAL A 271 11.53 -14.02 -5.11
C VAL A 271 11.91 -13.28 -3.82
N GLY A 272 11.99 -11.95 -3.88
CA GLY A 272 12.36 -11.11 -2.73
C GLY A 272 11.41 -11.30 -1.56
N PHE A 273 10.11 -11.18 -1.81
CA PHE A 273 9.07 -11.32 -0.77
C PHE A 273 9.02 -12.74 -0.20
N THR A 274 9.17 -13.77 -1.04
CA THR A 274 9.23 -15.17 -0.56
C THR A 274 10.37 -15.37 0.45
N LEU A 275 11.54 -14.76 0.22
CA LEU A 275 12.69 -14.94 1.11
C LEU A 275 12.50 -14.27 2.47
N HIS A 276 12.04 -13.03 2.52
CA HIS A 276 11.88 -12.34 3.80
C HIS A 276 10.64 -12.80 4.57
N ASN A 277 9.59 -13.25 3.91
CA ASN A 277 8.40 -13.79 4.57
C ASN A 277 8.67 -15.07 5.38
N VAL A 278 9.74 -15.82 5.06
CA VAL A 278 10.22 -16.89 5.96
C VAL A 278 10.69 -16.32 7.30
N THR A 279 11.41 -15.19 7.28
CA THR A 279 11.90 -14.55 8.51
C THR A 279 10.78 -13.95 9.34
N GLU A 280 9.74 -13.45 8.70
CA GLU A 280 8.51 -12.97 9.36
C GLU A 280 7.79 -14.11 10.09
N GLY A 281 7.68 -15.29 9.44
CA GLY A 281 7.15 -16.49 10.09
C GLY A 281 7.94 -16.89 11.34
N ILE A 282 9.26 -16.75 11.35
CA ILE A 282 10.09 -16.94 12.54
C ILE A 282 9.73 -15.90 13.61
N GLY A 283 9.53 -14.64 13.22
CA GLY A 283 9.10 -13.54 14.09
C GLY A 283 7.76 -13.80 14.77
N ILE A 284 6.78 -14.37 14.07
CA ILE A 284 5.49 -14.79 14.64
C ILE A 284 5.68 -15.92 15.65
N ALA A 285 6.59 -16.87 15.37
CA ALA A 285 6.83 -18.03 16.22
C ALA A 285 7.60 -17.69 17.51
N ALA A 286 8.44 -16.66 17.48
CA ALA A 286 9.33 -16.32 18.59
C ALA A 286 8.63 -16.04 19.93
N PRO A 287 7.56 -15.23 20.02
CA PRO A 287 6.87 -14.97 21.29
C PRO A 287 6.06 -16.19 21.80
N LEU A 288 5.82 -17.20 20.96
CA LEU A 288 5.02 -18.38 21.31
C LEU A 288 5.80 -19.45 22.09
N THR A 289 7.11 -19.29 22.24
CA THR A 289 8.02 -20.32 22.79
C THR A 289 7.69 -20.76 24.22
N GLU A 290 7.06 -19.90 25.02
CA GLU A 290 6.60 -20.20 26.37
C GLU A 290 5.21 -20.91 26.41
N SER A 291 4.52 -20.98 25.29
CA SER A 291 3.19 -21.55 25.17
C SER A 291 3.20 -22.87 24.41
N ARG A 292 2.21 -23.74 24.64
CA ARG A 292 2.00 -24.90 23.77
C ARG A 292 1.15 -24.50 22.56
N LEU A 293 1.79 -24.43 21.40
CA LEU A 293 1.10 -24.08 20.16
C LEU A 293 0.20 -25.25 19.72
N ARG A 294 -1.12 -24.97 19.56
CA ARG A 294 -2.08 -25.89 19.00
C ARG A 294 -2.14 -25.72 17.49
N LEU A 295 -2.39 -26.81 16.74
CA LEU A 295 -2.47 -26.77 15.28
C LEU A 295 -3.46 -25.71 14.74
N PRO A 296 -4.68 -25.53 15.30
CA PRO A 296 -5.59 -24.48 14.84
C PRO A 296 -5.03 -23.07 15.02
N THR A 297 -4.30 -22.81 16.11
CA THR A 297 -3.64 -21.52 16.36
C THR A 297 -2.51 -21.28 15.34
N TRP A 298 -1.72 -22.33 15.07
CA TRP A 298 -0.64 -22.26 14.07
C TRP A 298 -1.21 -21.95 12.68
N VAL A 299 -2.25 -22.69 12.25
CA VAL A 299 -2.92 -22.46 10.96
C VAL A 299 -3.54 -21.07 10.91
N GLY A 300 -4.21 -20.63 11.98
CA GLY A 300 -4.83 -19.30 12.05
C GLY A 300 -3.81 -18.15 11.92
N LEU A 301 -2.66 -18.26 12.60
CA LEU A 301 -1.59 -17.26 12.52
C LEU A 301 -0.97 -17.22 11.11
N ALA A 302 -0.65 -18.39 10.54
CA ALA A 302 -0.11 -18.47 9.19
C ALA A 302 -1.11 -17.93 8.14
N ALA A 303 -2.39 -18.27 8.28
CA ALA A 303 -3.44 -17.78 7.40
C ALA A 303 -3.64 -16.27 7.52
N LEU A 304 -3.67 -15.73 8.74
CA LEU A 304 -3.83 -14.29 8.99
C LEU A 304 -2.67 -13.48 8.39
N ALA A 305 -1.45 -13.99 8.51
CA ALA A 305 -0.27 -13.32 7.98
C ALA A 305 -0.14 -13.51 6.46
N GLY A 306 -0.41 -14.70 5.92
CA GLY A 306 -0.07 -15.02 4.54
C GLY A 306 -1.20 -14.85 3.51
N LEU A 307 -2.48 -15.11 3.88
CA LEU A 307 -3.58 -15.05 2.91
C LEU A 307 -3.87 -13.66 2.35
N PRO A 308 -3.63 -12.54 3.06
CA PRO A 308 -3.85 -11.22 2.49
C PRO A 308 -3.04 -10.95 1.20
N ALA A 309 -1.88 -11.58 1.02
CA ALA A 309 -1.12 -11.52 -0.23
C ALA A 309 -1.92 -12.01 -1.45
N VAL A 310 -2.79 -13.00 -1.27
CA VAL A 310 -3.67 -13.48 -2.35
C VAL A 310 -4.64 -12.40 -2.80
N ALA A 311 -5.27 -11.72 -1.83
CA ALA A 311 -6.16 -10.60 -2.12
C ALA A 311 -5.40 -9.44 -2.78
N GLY A 312 -4.20 -9.16 -2.31
CA GLY A 312 -3.29 -8.18 -2.92
C GLY A 312 -3.01 -8.49 -4.39
N CYS A 313 -2.60 -9.72 -4.71
CA CYS A 313 -2.36 -10.14 -6.10
C CYS A 313 -3.60 -9.95 -7.00
N TRP A 314 -4.79 -10.28 -6.52
CA TRP A 314 -6.02 -10.08 -7.30
C TRP A 314 -6.32 -8.60 -7.54
N ILE A 315 -6.19 -7.78 -6.49
CA ILE A 315 -6.45 -6.34 -6.57
C ILE A 315 -5.42 -5.67 -7.49
N GLY A 316 -4.14 -5.96 -7.33
CA GLY A 316 -3.07 -5.44 -8.19
C GLY A 316 -3.29 -5.80 -9.65
N ALA A 317 -3.59 -7.07 -9.93
CA ALA A 317 -3.78 -7.54 -11.31
C ALA A 317 -5.03 -6.96 -11.99
N TYR A 318 -6.16 -6.78 -11.25
CA TYR A 318 -7.44 -6.51 -11.89
C TYR A 318 -8.11 -5.20 -11.51
N ALA A 319 -7.77 -4.61 -10.37
CA ALA A 319 -8.45 -3.44 -9.81
C ALA A 319 -7.49 -2.35 -9.30
N PHE A 320 -6.25 -2.35 -9.77
CA PHE A 320 -5.24 -1.38 -9.36
C PHE A 320 -5.69 0.05 -9.61
N SER A 321 -5.47 0.90 -8.63
CA SER A 321 -5.46 2.35 -8.76
C SER A 321 -4.49 2.94 -7.73
N PRO A 322 -3.74 4.02 -8.07
CA PRO A 322 -2.70 4.57 -7.19
C PRO A 322 -3.22 4.95 -5.80
N GLN A 323 -4.35 5.64 -5.72
CA GLN A 323 -4.94 6.07 -4.44
C GLN A 323 -5.36 4.89 -3.55
N PHE A 324 -5.84 3.80 -4.15
CA PHE A 324 -6.21 2.60 -3.40
C PHE A 324 -4.96 1.84 -2.93
N ALA A 325 -3.93 1.77 -3.77
CA ALA A 325 -2.65 1.18 -3.42
C ALA A 325 -2.00 1.95 -2.25
N ALA A 326 -1.93 3.28 -2.35
CA ALA A 326 -1.43 4.15 -1.29
C ALA A 326 -2.17 3.92 0.04
N LEU A 327 -3.50 3.79 0.00
CA LEU A 327 -4.30 3.51 1.21
C LEU A 327 -4.00 2.13 1.80
N CYS A 328 -3.92 1.08 0.98
CA CYS A 328 -3.60 -0.27 1.45
C CYS A 328 -2.22 -0.35 2.09
N LEU A 329 -1.21 0.27 1.45
CA LEU A 329 0.15 0.37 1.99
C LEU A 329 0.16 1.20 3.29
N ALA A 330 -0.56 2.31 3.35
CA ALA A 330 -0.68 3.13 4.56
C ALA A 330 -1.26 2.35 5.74
N LEU A 331 -2.28 1.51 5.51
CA LEU A 331 -2.80 0.61 6.55
C LEU A 331 -1.71 -0.36 7.03
N GLY A 332 -0.88 -0.89 6.12
CA GLY A 332 0.29 -1.70 6.43
C GLY A 332 1.30 -0.94 7.31
N VAL A 333 1.65 0.29 6.95
CA VAL A 333 2.53 1.18 7.74
C VAL A 333 2.05 1.32 9.19
N GLY A 334 0.77 1.66 9.37
CA GLY A 334 0.18 1.82 10.71
C GLY A 334 0.20 0.52 11.52
N ALA A 335 -0.05 -0.62 10.87
CA ALA A 335 -0.03 -1.93 11.48
C ALA A 335 1.40 -2.35 11.88
N ILE A 336 2.39 -2.19 11.00
CA ILE A 336 3.79 -2.47 11.29
C ILE A 336 4.28 -1.60 12.45
N LEU A 337 3.97 -0.31 12.45
CA LEU A 337 4.34 0.60 13.55
C LEU A 337 3.77 0.13 14.89
N GLN A 338 2.52 -0.33 14.92
CA GLN A 338 1.90 -0.87 16.13
C GLN A 338 2.64 -2.12 16.62
N VAL A 339 2.93 -3.05 15.70
CA VAL A 339 3.64 -4.30 16.03
C VAL A 339 5.06 -4.02 16.49
N LEU A 340 5.76 -3.10 15.85
CA LEU A 340 7.12 -2.69 16.22
C LEU A 340 7.19 -2.19 17.67
N ILE A 341 6.20 -1.36 18.06
CA ILE A 341 6.08 -0.89 19.45
C ILE A 341 5.79 -2.06 20.39
N ASP A 342 4.87 -2.95 20.03
CA ASP A 342 4.48 -4.10 20.87
C ASP A 342 5.62 -5.08 21.08
N VAL A 343 6.38 -5.42 20.02
CA VAL A 343 7.58 -6.28 20.12
C VAL A 343 8.65 -5.62 20.96
N GLY A 344 8.88 -4.30 20.76
CA GLY A 344 9.85 -3.54 21.55
C GLY A 344 9.50 -3.50 23.04
N LEU A 345 8.23 -3.28 23.39
CA LEU A 345 7.75 -3.30 24.77
C LEU A 345 7.84 -4.72 25.38
N TYR A 346 7.48 -5.75 24.63
CA TYR A 346 7.59 -7.14 25.06
C TYR A 346 9.04 -7.52 25.36
N LEU A 347 9.96 -7.19 24.45
CA LEU A 347 11.38 -7.45 24.60
C LEU A 347 11.97 -6.69 25.80
N ARG A 348 11.58 -5.42 25.98
CA ARG A 348 11.96 -4.61 27.15
C ARG A 348 11.49 -5.22 28.45
N GLY A 349 10.28 -5.79 28.50
CA GLY A 349 9.75 -6.48 29.69
C GLY A 349 10.49 -7.77 30.05
N ARG A 350 11.09 -8.43 29.06
CA ARG A 350 11.91 -9.64 29.27
C ARG A 350 13.33 -9.33 29.77
N THR A 351 13.85 -8.17 29.42
CA THR A 351 15.21 -7.75 29.74
C THR A 351 15.19 -6.82 30.94
N ALA A 352 15.54 -7.32 32.13
CA ALA A 352 15.54 -6.58 33.40
C ALA A 352 16.64 -5.50 33.52
N SER A 353 17.27 -5.08 32.40
CA SER A 353 18.39 -4.15 32.40
C SER A 353 17.97 -2.70 32.29
N ALA A 354 18.50 -1.83 33.14
CA ALA A 354 18.35 -0.39 33.09
C ALA A 354 18.95 0.28 31.83
N GLN A 355 19.75 -0.47 31.04
CA GLN A 355 20.51 0.05 29.90
C GLN A 355 19.68 0.14 28.60
N GLY A 356 18.44 -0.29 28.60
CA GLY A 356 17.59 -0.31 27.38
C GLY A 356 17.98 -1.36 26.34
N LEU A 357 17.31 -1.41 25.21
CA LEU A 357 17.53 -2.40 24.15
C LEU A 357 18.91 -2.24 23.48
N THR A 358 19.33 -1.02 23.22
CA THR A 358 20.60 -0.71 22.54
C THR A 358 21.83 -0.82 23.43
N GLY A 359 21.66 -0.80 24.74
CA GLY A 359 22.74 -1.00 25.70
C GLY A 359 23.17 -2.46 25.90
N GLN A 360 22.44 -3.42 25.29
CA GLN A 360 22.76 -4.84 25.34
C GLN A 360 23.32 -5.30 23.99
N PRO A 361 24.61 -5.71 23.91
CA PRO A 361 25.23 -6.06 22.60
C PRO A 361 24.48 -7.12 21.81
N LEU A 362 23.88 -8.10 22.51
CA LEU A 362 23.11 -9.17 21.87
C LEU A 362 21.85 -8.61 21.15
N LEU A 363 21.15 -7.69 21.78
CA LEU A 363 19.91 -7.09 21.19
C LEU A 363 20.23 -6.09 20.10
N ALA A 364 21.28 -5.28 20.30
CA ALA A 364 21.78 -4.38 19.26
C ALA A 364 22.27 -5.18 18.04
N GLY A 365 22.99 -6.30 18.26
CA GLY A 365 23.39 -7.21 17.19
C GLY A 365 22.20 -7.83 16.46
N GLY A 366 21.16 -8.26 17.17
CA GLY A 366 19.92 -8.77 16.58
C GLY A 366 19.22 -7.73 15.70
N LEU A 367 19.01 -6.52 16.23
CA LEU A 367 18.39 -5.41 15.50
C LEU A 367 19.14 -5.11 14.18
N LEU A 368 20.47 -4.95 14.28
CA LEU A 368 21.31 -4.70 13.10
C LEU A 368 21.28 -5.87 12.10
N THR A 369 21.25 -7.11 12.59
CA THR A 369 21.11 -8.28 11.73
C THR A 369 19.78 -8.26 10.97
N GLY A 370 18.66 -7.93 11.62
CA GLY A 370 17.36 -7.80 10.97
C GLY A 370 17.37 -6.74 9.87
N ILE A 371 17.87 -5.55 10.16
CA ILE A 371 18.00 -4.48 9.15
C ILE A 371 18.92 -4.93 8.00
N ALA A 372 20.05 -5.56 8.29
CA ALA A 372 21.00 -6.00 7.28
C ALA A 372 20.43 -7.08 6.35
N VAL A 373 19.66 -8.03 6.91
CA VAL A 373 18.97 -9.06 6.10
C VAL A 373 18.03 -8.41 5.12
N MET A 374 17.16 -7.48 5.57
CA MET A 374 16.22 -6.79 4.71
C MET A 374 16.91 -5.92 3.66
N TYR A 375 17.91 -5.15 4.07
CA TYR A 375 18.71 -4.34 3.16
C TYR A 375 19.40 -5.17 2.08
N THR A 376 19.95 -6.33 2.44
CA THR A 376 20.62 -7.22 1.49
C THR A 376 19.62 -7.82 0.50
N THR A 377 18.44 -8.23 0.96
CA THR A 377 17.38 -8.72 0.04
C THR A 377 16.91 -7.60 -0.87
N ALA A 378 16.67 -6.40 -0.37
CA ALA A 378 16.30 -5.25 -1.19
C ALA A 378 17.36 -4.95 -2.26
N LEU A 379 18.66 -4.91 -1.91
CA LEU A 379 19.76 -4.68 -2.88
C LEU A 379 19.82 -5.74 -3.99
N VAL A 380 19.61 -7.02 -3.66
CA VAL A 380 19.70 -8.12 -4.63
C VAL A 380 18.56 -8.02 -5.66
N PHE A 381 17.43 -7.45 -5.28
CA PHE A 381 16.21 -7.42 -6.09
C PHE A 381 15.81 -6.04 -6.60
N SER A 382 16.57 -4.98 -6.28
CA SER A 382 16.37 -3.61 -6.80
C SER A 382 17.19 -3.28 -8.04
N GLY A 383 17.90 -4.27 -8.63
CA GLY A 383 18.81 -4.11 -9.78
C GLY A 383 18.18 -4.38 -11.13
#